data_bba88bbabef9333f44cdbc573c80e076
#
_entry.id   bba88bbabef9333f44cdbc573c80e076
#
_cell.length_a   1.000
_cell.length_b   1.000
_cell.length_c   1.000
_cell.angle_alpha   90.00
_cell.angle_beta   90.00
_cell.angle_gamma   90.00
#
_symmetry.space_group_name_H-M   'P 1'
#
loop_
_entity.id
_entity.type
_entity.pdbx_description
1 polymer ?
#
loop_
_entity_poly.entity_id
_entity_poly.type
_entity_poly.pdbx_seq_one_letter_code
_entity_poly.pdbx_strand_id
1 'polypeptide(L)'
;MSDDTLDYLQDYIEELLFSDFSEEEFLQDKLVFSAVQVEAFLHPEEDCINEYAAKTWAKYHLEVMRQLNFSQKDIDEYCKKYIDLSDIRKYYVDECIRMKRYEEAIQLLEEGKLVDTGYRGLILAYSEKLKEIYAKTGQREKYKDELWRIVLEYDPGDIDTYKELKTYYTVDEWEEKREIIFKQKDIHRIDHLYAYDGLYDRLLKLALEAQGIYYILEYEDLIKDLAPEKILKRYEEVVRKKAAYTSDRGVYQEIADLLKRMKRYPGGKDMVQTLIAEFRSAYRRRPAMMQELNRV
;
A
#
# COMPACT_ATOMS: atom_id res chain seq x y z
N MET A 1 -24.77 -38.11 -3.02
CA MET A 1 -24.86 -36.80 -3.62
C MET A 1 -23.45 -36.42 -4.03
N SER A 2 -23.19 -35.89 -5.23
CA SER A 2 -21.83 -35.48 -5.59
C SER A 2 -21.44 -34.22 -4.82
N ASP A 3 -20.14 -34.00 -4.56
CA ASP A 3 -19.66 -32.80 -3.88
C ASP A 3 -20.14 -31.53 -4.61
N ASP A 4 -20.13 -31.51 -5.94
CA ASP A 4 -20.66 -30.39 -6.76
C ASP A 4 -22.14 -30.04 -6.46
N THR A 5 -22.96 -31.04 -6.04
CA THR A 5 -24.39 -30.80 -5.71
C THR A 5 -24.52 -30.16 -4.33
N LEU A 6 -23.62 -30.48 -3.41
CA LEU A 6 -23.58 -29.90 -2.07
C LEU A 6 -23.13 -28.44 -2.14
N ASP A 7 -22.08 -28.17 -2.90
CA ASP A 7 -21.57 -26.80 -3.11
C ASP A 7 -22.66 -25.92 -3.75
N TYR A 8 -23.36 -26.41 -4.77
CA TYR A 8 -24.44 -25.66 -5.42
C TYR A 8 -25.61 -25.38 -4.47
N LEU A 9 -25.96 -26.32 -3.60
CA LEU A 9 -27.00 -26.12 -2.59
C LEU A 9 -26.58 -25.13 -1.52
N GLN A 10 -25.31 -25.14 -1.15
CA GLN A 10 -24.75 -24.19 -0.19
C GLN A 10 -24.78 -22.77 -0.77
N ASP A 11 -24.28 -22.57 -1.98
CA ASP A 11 -24.34 -21.28 -2.68
C ASP A 11 -25.77 -20.75 -2.80
N TYR A 12 -26.72 -21.63 -3.13
CA TYR A 12 -28.14 -21.26 -3.26
C TYR A 12 -28.77 -20.89 -1.91
N ILE A 13 -28.42 -21.58 -0.83
CA ILE A 13 -28.86 -21.25 0.53
C ILE A 13 -28.24 -19.94 0.99
N GLU A 14 -26.95 -19.71 0.70
CA GLU A 14 -26.29 -18.45 0.99
C GLU A 14 -26.95 -17.27 0.25
N GLU A 15 -27.25 -17.43 -1.04
CA GLU A 15 -27.97 -16.41 -1.82
C GLU A 15 -29.36 -16.11 -1.25
N LEU A 16 -30.11 -17.11 -0.82
CA LEU A 16 -31.41 -16.95 -0.14
C LEU A 16 -31.29 -16.23 1.20
N LEU A 17 -30.24 -16.55 1.99
CA LEU A 17 -30.01 -15.96 3.29
C LEU A 17 -29.57 -14.49 3.18
N PHE A 18 -28.79 -14.15 2.16
CA PHE A 18 -28.39 -12.77 1.86
C PHE A 18 -29.43 -11.96 1.08
N SER A 19 -30.57 -12.58 0.69
CA SER A 19 -31.65 -11.84 0.07
C SER A 19 -32.33 -10.89 1.06
N ASP A 20 -33.02 -9.85 0.52
CA ASP A 20 -33.59 -8.71 1.28
C ASP A 20 -34.81 -9.06 2.14
N PHE A 21 -35.00 -10.33 2.53
CA PHE A 21 -36.06 -10.73 3.46
C PHE A 21 -35.78 -10.18 4.84
N SER A 22 -36.59 -9.24 5.30
CA SER A 22 -36.43 -8.53 6.56
C SER A 22 -37.55 -8.80 7.58
N GLU A 23 -38.46 -9.72 7.26
CA GLU A 23 -39.48 -10.20 8.19
C GLU A 23 -38.82 -10.87 9.40
N GLU A 24 -39.37 -10.64 10.59
CA GLU A 24 -38.78 -11.10 11.86
C GLU A 24 -38.53 -12.62 11.89
N GLU A 25 -39.44 -13.41 11.34
CA GLU A 25 -39.27 -14.88 11.23
C GLU A 25 -38.01 -15.26 10.44
N PHE A 26 -37.80 -14.65 9.28
CA PHE A 26 -36.61 -14.90 8.45
C PHE A 26 -35.34 -14.42 9.11
N LEU A 27 -35.39 -13.29 9.82
CA LEU A 27 -34.23 -12.79 10.59
C LEU A 27 -33.86 -13.75 11.72
N GLN A 28 -34.82 -14.40 12.38
CA GLN A 28 -34.54 -15.42 13.39
C GLN A 28 -33.87 -16.66 12.78
N ASP A 29 -34.34 -17.11 11.62
CA ASP A 29 -33.72 -18.24 10.90
C ASP A 29 -32.31 -17.89 10.45
N LYS A 30 -32.08 -16.69 9.91
CA LYS A 30 -30.76 -16.16 9.56
C LYS A 30 -29.81 -16.12 10.78
N LEU A 31 -30.32 -15.71 11.93
CA LEU A 31 -29.54 -15.65 13.17
C LEU A 31 -29.08 -17.04 13.62
N VAL A 32 -29.99 -17.99 13.63
CA VAL A 32 -29.67 -19.38 14.00
C VAL A 32 -28.68 -20.01 13.02
N PHE A 33 -28.93 -19.86 11.73
CA PHE A 33 -28.07 -20.43 10.69
C PHE A 33 -26.66 -19.84 10.75
N SER A 34 -26.53 -18.52 10.80
CA SER A 34 -25.24 -17.86 10.85
C SER A 34 -24.42 -18.24 12.09
N ALA A 35 -25.07 -18.42 13.24
CA ALA A 35 -24.40 -18.90 14.46
C ALA A 35 -23.81 -20.32 14.26
N VAL A 36 -24.56 -21.21 13.62
CA VAL A 36 -24.10 -22.58 13.32
C VAL A 36 -22.91 -22.54 12.35
N GLN A 37 -22.97 -21.69 11.31
CA GLN A 37 -21.88 -21.58 10.34
C GLN A 37 -20.58 -21.06 10.97
N VAL A 38 -20.65 -20.05 11.84
CA VAL A 38 -19.45 -19.56 12.55
C VAL A 38 -18.76 -20.68 13.31
N GLU A 39 -19.51 -21.46 14.10
CA GLU A 39 -18.96 -22.55 14.89
C GLU A 39 -18.42 -23.68 13.99
N ALA A 40 -19.12 -24.03 12.93
CA ALA A 40 -18.69 -25.06 11.99
C ALA A 40 -17.35 -24.72 11.32
N PHE A 41 -17.12 -23.46 10.93
CA PHE A 41 -15.86 -23.05 10.32
C PHE A 41 -14.72 -22.81 11.31
N LEU A 42 -15.02 -22.53 12.57
CA LEU A 42 -14.01 -22.42 13.65
C LEU A 42 -13.61 -23.77 14.23
N HIS A 43 -14.55 -24.73 14.26
CA HIS A 43 -14.35 -26.05 14.87
C HIS A 43 -14.77 -27.16 13.90
N PRO A 44 -14.11 -27.30 12.72
CA PRO A 44 -14.46 -28.35 11.77
C PRO A 44 -14.16 -29.73 12.34
N GLU A 45 -15.04 -30.70 12.07
CA GLU A 45 -14.86 -32.13 12.49
C GLU A 45 -13.71 -32.81 11.74
N GLU A 46 -13.46 -32.41 10.49
CA GLU A 46 -12.39 -32.89 9.63
C GLU A 46 -11.70 -31.67 8.95
N ASP A 47 -10.38 -31.56 9.16
CA ASP A 47 -9.46 -30.63 8.49
C ASP A 47 -9.67 -29.10 8.61
N CYS A 48 -8.63 -28.38 8.49
CA CYS A 48 -8.38 -26.93 8.39
C CYS A 48 -9.53 -25.96 8.72
N ILE A 49 -9.35 -25.21 9.82
CA ILE A 49 -10.15 -24.01 10.14
C ILE A 49 -10.23 -23.10 8.91
N ASN A 50 -11.44 -22.79 8.47
CA ASN A 50 -11.66 -21.78 7.44
C ASN A 50 -11.98 -20.44 8.08
N GLU A 51 -10.93 -19.75 8.50
CA GLU A 51 -11.02 -18.46 9.18
C GLU A 51 -11.71 -17.38 8.32
N TYR A 52 -11.53 -17.42 6.99
CA TYR A 52 -12.19 -16.47 6.09
C TYR A 52 -13.71 -16.64 6.10
N ALA A 53 -14.20 -17.86 5.98
CA ALA A 53 -15.63 -18.14 6.05
C ALA A 53 -16.19 -17.81 7.45
N ALA A 54 -15.47 -18.17 8.52
CA ALA A 54 -15.87 -17.82 9.88
C ALA A 54 -16.01 -16.30 10.08
N LYS A 55 -15.08 -15.49 9.58
CA LYS A 55 -15.15 -14.02 9.60
C LYS A 55 -16.40 -13.50 8.86
N THR A 56 -16.65 -14.03 7.67
CA THR A 56 -17.80 -13.62 6.86
C THR A 56 -19.11 -13.88 7.58
N TRP A 57 -19.29 -15.09 8.10
CA TRP A 57 -20.50 -15.48 8.83
C TRP A 57 -20.65 -14.74 10.16
N ALA A 58 -19.56 -14.48 10.87
CA ALA A 58 -19.60 -13.75 12.12
C ALA A 58 -20.03 -12.28 11.91
N LYS A 59 -19.57 -11.64 10.85
CA LYS A 59 -20.04 -10.29 10.46
C LYS A 59 -21.52 -10.30 10.09
N TYR A 60 -21.93 -11.26 9.27
CA TYR A 60 -23.33 -11.40 8.88
C TYR A 60 -24.23 -11.59 10.11
N HIS A 61 -23.82 -12.43 11.06
CA HIS A 61 -24.55 -12.62 12.31
C HIS A 61 -24.74 -11.31 13.08
N LEU A 62 -23.71 -10.48 13.20
CA LEU A 62 -23.81 -9.16 13.82
C LEU A 62 -24.78 -8.22 13.10
N GLU A 63 -24.83 -8.27 11.77
CA GLU A 63 -25.80 -7.49 11.00
C GLU A 63 -27.23 -7.93 11.28
N VAL A 64 -27.49 -9.25 11.38
CA VAL A 64 -28.78 -9.81 11.73
C VAL A 64 -29.16 -9.45 13.18
N MET A 65 -28.23 -9.53 14.14
CA MET A 65 -28.46 -9.09 15.53
C MET A 65 -28.92 -7.63 15.58
N ARG A 66 -28.33 -6.76 14.75
CA ARG A 66 -28.73 -5.35 14.66
C ARG A 66 -30.13 -5.17 14.09
N GLN A 67 -30.45 -5.89 13.02
CA GLN A 67 -31.80 -5.86 12.42
C GLN A 67 -32.87 -6.32 13.39
N LEU A 68 -32.55 -7.30 14.23
CA LEU A 68 -33.42 -7.79 15.32
C LEU A 68 -33.40 -6.88 16.58
N ASN A 69 -32.70 -5.75 16.54
CA ASN A 69 -32.60 -4.79 17.65
C ASN A 69 -32.06 -5.40 18.96
N PHE A 70 -31.08 -6.30 18.88
CA PHE A 70 -30.38 -6.81 20.04
C PHE A 70 -29.78 -5.68 20.88
N SER A 71 -29.75 -5.87 22.21
CA SER A 71 -29.16 -4.87 23.08
C SER A 71 -27.66 -4.71 22.80
N GLN A 72 -27.12 -3.52 23.09
CA GLN A 72 -25.68 -3.28 22.96
C GLN A 72 -24.87 -4.27 23.80
N LYS A 73 -25.40 -4.70 24.94
CA LYS A 73 -24.75 -5.68 25.79
C LYS A 73 -24.60 -7.03 25.07
N ASP A 74 -25.65 -7.50 24.39
CA ASP A 74 -25.63 -8.78 23.66
C ASP A 74 -24.63 -8.69 22.48
N ILE A 75 -24.60 -7.58 21.77
CA ILE A 75 -23.61 -7.32 20.71
C ILE A 75 -22.18 -7.32 21.25
N ASP A 76 -21.95 -6.65 22.39
CA ASP A 76 -20.64 -6.63 23.04
C ASP A 76 -20.20 -8.03 23.48
N GLU A 77 -21.12 -8.83 24.06
CA GLU A 77 -20.84 -10.21 24.45
C GLU A 77 -20.50 -11.08 23.26
N TYR A 78 -21.21 -10.94 22.16
CA TYR A 78 -20.91 -11.63 20.91
C TYR A 78 -19.52 -11.23 20.36
N CYS A 79 -19.22 -9.94 20.28
CA CYS A 79 -17.91 -9.48 19.83
C CYS A 79 -16.77 -9.99 20.69
N LYS A 80 -16.95 -10.01 22.01
CA LYS A 80 -15.94 -10.55 22.95
C LYS A 80 -15.73 -12.05 22.78
N LYS A 81 -16.79 -12.80 22.50
CA LYS A 81 -16.68 -14.25 22.22
C LYS A 81 -15.81 -14.56 20.98
N TYR A 82 -15.94 -13.75 19.95
CA TYR A 82 -15.26 -13.96 18.67
C TYR A 82 -14.15 -12.92 18.38
N ILE A 83 -13.56 -12.36 19.43
CA ILE A 83 -12.59 -11.26 19.33
C ILE A 83 -11.31 -11.66 18.57
N ASP A 84 -10.99 -12.94 18.51
CA ASP A 84 -9.84 -13.46 17.77
C ASP A 84 -10.01 -13.31 16.26
N LEU A 85 -11.24 -13.23 15.77
CA LEU A 85 -11.52 -12.91 14.39
C LEU A 85 -11.25 -11.43 14.14
N SER A 86 -10.26 -11.12 13.29
CA SER A 86 -9.81 -9.74 13.04
C SER A 86 -10.93 -8.79 12.58
N ASP A 87 -11.92 -9.28 11.83
CA ASP A 87 -13.04 -8.48 11.35
C ASP A 87 -14.04 -8.15 12.47
N ILE A 88 -14.24 -9.08 13.41
CA ILE A 88 -15.06 -8.84 14.62
C ILE A 88 -14.33 -7.87 15.55
N ARG A 89 -13.02 -8.01 15.70
CA ARG A 89 -12.19 -7.08 16.49
C ARG A 89 -12.30 -5.66 15.94
N LYS A 90 -12.15 -5.48 14.62
CA LYS A 90 -12.31 -4.16 13.96
C LYS A 90 -13.68 -3.58 14.21
N TYR A 91 -14.72 -4.37 14.00
CA TYR A 91 -16.10 -3.95 14.25
C TYR A 91 -16.28 -3.49 15.69
N TYR A 92 -15.82 -4.28 16.67
CA TYR A 92 -15.95 -3.95 18.08
C TYR A 92 -15.16 -2.70 18.47
N VAL A 93 -13.99 -2.50 17.92
CA VAL A 93 -13.22 -1.26 18.06
C VAL A 93 -14.00 -0.05 17.55
N ASP A 94 -14.62 -0.13 16.37
CA ASP A 94 -15.42 0.95 15.81
C ASP A 94 -16.66 1.25 16.70
N GLU A 95 -17.30 0.23 17.28
CA GLU A 95 -18.36 0.40 18.26
C GLU A 95 -17.86 1.08 19.54
N CYS A 96 -16.72 0.66 20.08
CA CYS A 96 -16.11 1.30 21.23
C CYS A 96 -15.79 2.77 20.97
N ILE A 97 -15.27 3.11 19.80
CA ILE A 97 -14.99 4.50 19.39
C ILE A 97 -16.31 5.29 19.30
N ARG A 98 -17.33 4.74 18.65
CA ARG A 98 -18.65 5.36 18.52
C ARG A 98 -19.28 5.68 19.88
N MET A 99 -19.10 4.76 20.84
CA MET A 99 -19.61 4.91 22.22
C MET A 99 -18.65 5.66 23.14
N LYS A 100 -17.53 6.19 22.62
CA LYS A 100 -16.48 6.88 23.38
C LYS A 100 -15.81 6.03 24.47
N ARG A 101 -15.81 4.72 24.32
CA ARG A 101 -15.09 3.77 25.18
C ARG A 101 -13.64 3.64 24.69
N TYR A 102 -12.90 4.76 24.73
CA TYR A 102 -11.60 4.86 24.10
C TYR A 102 -10.53 3.94 24.71
N GLU A 103 -10.54 3.75 26.04
CA GLU A 103 -9.60 2.88 26.73
C GLU A 103 -9.74 1.41 26.27
N GLU A 104 -10.99 0.94 26.15
CA GLU A 104 -11.28 -0.41 25.65
C GLU A 104 -10.85 -0.56 24.18
N ALA A 105 -11.13 0.44 23.35
CA ALA A 105 -10.70 0.45 21.96
C ALA A 105 -9.15 0.42 21.82
N ILE A 106 -8.44 1.19 22.64
CA ILE A 106 -6.96 1.19 22.66
C ILE A 106 -6.43 -0.18 23.04
N GLN A 107 -6.98 -0.79 24.09
CA GLN A 107 -6.56 -2.11 24.54
C GLN A 107 -6.74 -3.16 23.42
N LEU A 108 -7.91 -3.19 22.78
CA LEU A 108 -8.22 -4.12 21.69
C LEU A 108 -7.28 -3.94 20.49
N LEU A 109 -6.92 -2.72 20.16
CA LEU A 109 -6.00 -2.42 19.06
C LEU A 109 -4.57 -2.83 19.37
N GLU A 110 -4.08 -2.55 20.59
CA GLU A 110 -2.73 -2.97 21.02
C GLU A 110 -2.62 -4.50 21.13
N GLU A 111 -3.64 -5.18 21.66
CA GLU A 111 -3.71 -6.66 21.68
C GLU A 111 -3.74 -7.21 20.25
N GLY A 112 -4.53 -6.60 19.36
CA GLY A 112 -4.61 -6.98 17.95
C GLY A 112 -3.25 -6.89 17.24
N LYS A 113 -2.43 -5.88 17.52
CA LYS A 113 -1.07 -5.76 16.98
C LYS A 113 -0.15 -6.90 17.42
N LEU A 114 -0.37 -7.44 18.62
CA LEU A 114 0.42 -8.58 19.14
C LEU A 114 -0.02 -9.92 18.52
N VAL A 115 -1.31 -10.08 18.26
CA VAL A 115 -1.86 -11.31 17.68
C VAL A 115 -1.61 -11.39 16.18
N ASP A 116 -1.83 -10.30 15.48
CA ASP A 116 -1.81 -10.25 14.01
C ASP A 116 -0.42 -9.90 13.42
N THR A 117 0.67 -10.27 14.10
CA THR A 117 2.06 -9.91 13.73
C THR A 117 2.47 -10.29 12.30
N GLY A 118 1.84 -11.31 11.71
CA GLY A 118 2.07 -11.74 10.31
C GLY A 118 1.39 -10.86 9.25
N TYR A 119 0.48 -9.96 9.66
CA TYR A 119 -0.38 -9.19 8.74
C TYR A 119 -0.08 -7.69 8.82
N ARG A 120 1.02 -7.27 8.22
CA ARG A 120 1.50 -5.87 8.26
C ARG A 120 0.43 -4.82 7.92
N GLY A 121 -0.40 -5.08 6.91
CA GLY A 121 -1.50 -4.17 6.54
C GLY A 121 -2.58 -4.04 7.62
N LEU A 122 -2.81 -5.10 8.39
CA LEU A 122 -3.76 -5.10 9.50
C LEU A 122 -3.20 -4.31 10.69
N ILE A 123 -1.92 -4.51 11.00
CA ILE A 123 -1.22 -3.74 12.06
C ILE A 123 -1.21 -2.25 11.72
N LEU A 124 -0.95 -1.90 10.46
CA LEU A 124 -1.02 -0.51 10.00
C LEU A 124 -2.42 0.07 10.22
N ALA A 125 -3.49 -0.67 9.87
CA ALA A 125 -4.86 -0.23 10.10
C ALA A 125 -5.16 -0.02 11.59
N TYR A 126 -4.62 -0.86 12.48
CA TYR A 126 -4.74 -0.66 13.93
C TYR A 126 -4.01 0.59 14.42
N SER A 127 -2.82 0.85 13.89
CA SER A 127 -2.04 2.06 14.21
C SER A 127 -2.74 3.33 13.75
N GLU A 128 -3.36 3.33 12.58
CA GLU A 128 -4.17 4.46 12.10
C GLU A 128 -5.38 4.72 13.02
N LYS A 129 -6.05 3.68 13.50
CA LYS A 129 -7.13 3.81 14.48
C LYS A 129 -6.63 4.33 15.83
N LEU A 130 -5.47 3.87 16.30
CA LEU A 130 -4.85 4.39 17.53
C LEU A 130 -4.53 5.88 17.39
N LYS A 131 -3.95 6.32 16.27
CA LYS A 131 -3.74 7.74 15.96
C LYS A 131 -5.04 8.53 16.08
N GLU A 132 -6.12 8.04 15.46
CA GLU A 132 -7.44 8.69 15.51
C GLU A 132 -7.94 8.86 16.96
N ILE A 133 -7.81 7.83 17.79
CA ILE A 133 -8.22 7.86 19.19
C ILE A 133 -7.32 8.83 19.99
N TYR A 134 -6.00 8.76 19.83
CA TYR A 134 -5.06 9.64 20.53
C TYR A 134 -5.26 11.10 20.16
N ALA A 135 -5.56 11.40 18.88
CA ALA A 135 -5.94 12.75 18.45
C ALA A 135 -7.21 13.24 19.15
N LYS A 136 -8.27 12.40 19.17
CA LYS A 136 -9.56 12.75 19.82
C LYS A 136 -9.45 12.92 21.33
N THR A 137 -8.56 12.19 21.97
CA THR A 137 -8.38 12.21 23.44
C THR A 137 -7.24 13.13 23.89
N GLY A 138 -6.57 13.83 22.97
CA GLY A 138 -5.49 14.76 23.30
C GLY A 138 -4.19 14.10 23.78
N GLN A 139 -4.00 12.80 23.53
CA GLN A 139 -2.81 12.03 23.94
C GLN A 139 -1.65 12.24 22.95
N ARG A 140 -1.12 13.45 22.93
CA ARG A 140 -0.18 13.93 21.89
C ARG A 140 1.11 13.11 21.80
N GLU A 141 1.69 12.67 22.91
CA GLU A 141 2.92 11.86 22.89
C GLU A 141 2.66 10.48 22.31
N LYS A 142 1.57 9.81 22.70
CA LYS A 142 1.20 8.51 22.12
C LYS A 142 0.90 8.61 20.63
N TYR A 143 0.28 9.70 20.20
CA TYR A 143 0.06 9.97 18.78
C TYR A 143 1.38 10.04 18.01
N LYS A 144 2.35 10.79 18.55
CA LYS A 144 3.70 10.89 17.96
C LYS A 144 4.43 9.55 17.95
N ASP A 145 4.28 8.74 19.00
CA ASP A 145 4.85 7.41 19.06
C ASP A 145 4.29 6.49 17.96
N GLU A 146 2.98 6.57 17.68
CA GLU A 146 2.38 5.83 16.56
C GLU A 146 2.90 6.29 15.19
N LEU A 147 3.10 7.59 14.98
CA LEU A 147 3.74 8.09 13.75
C LEU A 147 5.14 7.47 13.58
N TRP A 148 5.92 7.37 14.65
CA TRP A 148 7.23 6.72 14.62
C TRP A 148 7.14 5.23 14.27
N ARG A 149 6.20 4.50 14.88
CA ARG A 149 6.00 3.07 14.58
C ARG A 149 5.61 2.87 13.10
N ILE A 150 4.76 3.72 12.57
CA ILE A 150 4.36 3.62 11.15
C ILE A 150 5.58 3.83 10.25
N VAL A 151 6.33 4.91 10.42
CA VAL A 151 7.47 5.22 9.52
C VAL A 151 8.68 4.30 9.71
N LEU A 152 8.81 3.61 10.84
CA LEU A 152 9.92 2.69 11.09
C LEU A 152 9.58 1.24 10.77
N GLU A 153 8.33 0.81 11.05
CA GLU A 153 8.00 -0.61 11.10
C GLU A 153 6.86 -0.98 10.15
N TYR A 154 5.77 -0.19 10.14
CA TYR A 154 4.54 -0.63 9.50
C TYR A 154 4.40 -0.15 8.06
N ASP A 155 4.84 1.07 7.76
CA ASP A 155 4.84 1.63 6.42
C ASP A 155 6.03 2.57 6.15
N PRO A 156 7.29 2.04 6.19
CA PRO A 156 8.48 2.83 5.93
C PRO A 156 8.46 3.39 4.50
N GLY A 157 8.41 4.71 4.40
CA GLY A 157 8.33 5.40 3.12
C GLY A 157 7.00 6.12 2.87
N ASP A 158 6.01 5.95 3.76
CA ASP A 158 4.79 6.76 3.68
C ASP A 158 5.10 8.24 3.87
N ILE A 159 4.91 8.99 2.80
CA ILE A 159 5.28 10.41 2.73
C ILE A 159 4.38 11.28 3.62
N ASP A 160 3.13 10.89 3.81
CA ASP A 160 2.19 11.71 4.55
C ASP A 160 2.44 11.59 6.06
N THR A 161 2.66 10.38 6.56
CA THR A 161 3.10 10.18 7.96
C THR A 161 4.48 10.80 8.22
N TYR A 162 5.41 10.72 7.25
CA TYR A 162 6.72 11.38 7.35
C TYR A 162 6.59 12.91 7.48
N LYS A 163 5.77 13.55 6.64
CA LYS A 163 5.49 14.99 6.71
C LYS A 163 4.88 15.37 8.05
N GLU A 164 3.91 14.59 8.50
CA GLU A 164 3.22 14.83 9.75
C GLU A 164 4.19 14.72 10.93
N LEU A 165 4.99 13.66 11.00
CA LEU A 165 5.99 13.45 12.04
C LEU A 165 7.00 14.61 12.10
N LYS A 166 7.42 15.13 10.95
CA LYS A 166 8.34 16.28 10.86
C LYS A 166 7.82 17.50 11.60
N THR A 167 6.50 17.73 11.64
CA THR A 167 5.90 18.90 12.32
C THR A 167 6.12 18.92 13.84
N TYR A 168 6.53 17.79 14.42
CA TYR A 168 6.81 17.67 15.86
C TYR A 168 8.22 18.07 16.25
N TYR A 169 9.07 18.44 15.29
CA TYR A 169 10.49 18.70 15.49
C TYR A 169 10.91 20.05 14.89
N THR A 170 11.93 20.64 15.48
CA THR A 170 12.67 21.76 14.85
C THR A 170 13.46 21.25 13.64
N VAL A 171 13.98 22.16 12.83
CA VAL A 171 14.78 21.80 11.65
C VAL A 171 16.01 20.98 12.04
N ASP A 172 16.74 21.43 13.05
CA ASP A 172 17.97 20.76 13.50
C ASP A 172 17.68 19.37 14.10
N GLU A 173 16.65 19.27 14.94
CA GLU A 173 16.21 17.98 15.48
C GLU A 173 15.78 17.02 14.38
N TRP A 174 15.05 17.55 13.36
CA TRP A 174 14.58 16.71 12.26
C TRP A 174 15.73 16.14 11.43
N GLU A 175 16.80 16.88 11.23
CA GLU A 175 17.99 16.37 10.53
C GLU A 175 18.58 15.11 11.18
N GLU A 176 18.58 15.04 12.50
CA GLU A 176 19.02 13.84 13.21
C GLU A 176 17.96 12.71 13.14
N LYS A 177 16.68 13.05 13.31
CA LYS A 177 15.59 12.09 13.35
C LYS A 177 15.33 11.40 12.01
N ARG A 178 15.36 12.15 10.91
CA ARG A 178 15.19 11.57 9.57
C ARG A 178 16.26 10.53 9.21
N GLU A 179 17.49 10.67 9.75
CA GLU A 179 18.56 9.68 9.53
C GLU A 179 18.24 8.32 10.16
N ILE A 180 17.43 8.28 11.23
CA ILE A 180 16.95 7.03 11.82
C ILE A 180 16.01 6.35 10.84
N ILE A 181 15.13 7.11 10.21
CA ILE A 181 14.19 6.59 9.19
C ILE A 181 14.98 6.08 8.00
N PHE A 182 15.91 6.86 7.45
CA PHE A 182 16.70 6.49 6.26
C PHE A 182 17.60 5.26 6.43
N LYS A 183 17.84 4.83 7.66
CA LYS A 183 18.59 3.59 7.95
C LYS A 183 17.73 2.32 7.85
N GLN A 184 16.42 2.44 7.74
CA GLN A 184 15.56 1.27 7.56
C GLN A 184 15.85 0.60 6.21
N LYS A 185 15.83 -0.75 6.18
CA LYS A 185 16.22 -1.52 5.00
C LYS A 185 15.18 -1.52 3.89
N ASP A 186 13.91 -1.47 4.27
CA ASP A 186 12.78 -1.72 3.36
C ASP A 186 11.94 -0.46 3.11
N ILE A 187 12.59 0.71 3.01
CA ILE A 187 11.89 1.95 2.70
C ILE A 187 11.46 1.92 1.24
N HIS A 188 10.17 1.84 1.01
CA HIS A 188 9.63 2.08 -0.33
C HIS A 188 9.55 3.59 -0.60
N ARG A 189 9.76 3.98 -1.85
CA ARG A 189 9.69 5.39 -2.28
C ARG A 189 10.54 6.36 -1.44
N ILE A 190 11.75 5.94 -1.01
CA ILE A 190 12.72 6.82 -0.33
C ILE A 190 13.05 8.09 -1.14
N ASP A 191 12.91 8.00 -2.45
CA ASP A 191 13.01 9.11 -3.39
C ASP A 191 12.07 10.27 -3.05
N HIS A 192 10.81 9.97 -2.66
CA HIS A 192 9.85 10.99 -2.23
C HIS A 192 10.33 11.72 -0.97
N LEU A 193 10.90 10.98 -0.02
CA LEU A 193 11.39 11.54 1.23
C LEU A 193 12.60 12.47 0.98
N TYR A 194 13.53 12.04 0.10
CA TYR A 194 14.68 12.86 -0.28
C TYR A 194 14.24 14.12 -1.04
N ALA A 195 13.30 14.00 -1.97
CA ALA A 195 12.76 15.14 -2.72
C ALA A 195 12.07 16.14 -1.80
N TYR A 196 11.26 15.65 -0.85
CA TYR A 196 10.54 16.50 0.10
C TYR A 196 11.47 17.27 1.05
N ASP A 197 12.55 16.62 1.51
CA ASP A 197 13.51 17.23 2.44
C ASP A 197 14.62 18.03 1.71
N GLY A 198 14.56 18.16 0.39
CA GLY A 198 15.56 18.87 -0.40
C GLY A 198 16.94 18.19 -0.44
N LEU A 199 16.99 16.87 -0.19
CA LEU A 199 18.23 16.08 -0.18
C LEU A 199 18.61 15.66 -1.62
N TYR A 200 18.76 16.64 -2.49
CA TYR A 200 18.92 16.43 -3.93
C TYR A 200 20.21 15.68 -4.29
N ASP A 201 21.28 15.79 -3.51
CA ASP A 201 22.49 15.00 -3.71
C ASP A 201 22.23 13.50 -3.50
N ARG A 202 21.44 13.14 -2.48
CA ARG A 202 21.04 11.73 -2.23
C ARG A 202 20.08 11.25 -3.31
N LEU A 203 19.17 12.10 -3.75
CA LEU A 203 18.24 11.81 -4.83
C LEU A 203 18.98 11.58 -6.15
N LEU A 204 19.96 12.44 -6.47
CA LEU A 204 20.83 12.26 -7.64
C LEU A 204 21.61 10.94 -7.57
N LYS A 205 22.19 10.63 -6.42
CA LYS A 205 22.91 9.36 -6.22
C LYS A 205 22.00 8.17 -6.47
N LEU A 206 20.80 8.17 -5.87
CA LEU A 206 19.78 7.13 -6.08
C LEU A 206 19.44 6.99 -7.57
N ALA A 207 19.20 8.12 -8.26
CA ALA A 207 18.82 8.15 -9.66
C ALA A 207 19.92 7.62 -10.60
N LEU A 208 21.19 7.84 -10.25
CA LEU A 208 22.34 7.36 -11.03
C LEU A 208 22.66 5.87 -10.75
N GLU A 209 22.41 5.38 -9.55
CA GLU A 209 22.66 3.98 -9.17
C GLU A 209 21.49 3.05 -9.57
N ALA A 210 20.29 3.56 -9.71
CA ALA A 210 19.12 2.77 -10.09
C ALA A 210 19.22 2.21 -11.50
N GLN A 211 18.56 1.07 -11.73
CA GLN A 211 18.44 0.54 -13.08
C GLN A 211 17.46 1.39 -13.92
N GLY A 212 17.84 1.70 -15.16
CA GLY A 212 17.00 2.48 -16.08
C GLY A 212 17.12 4.00 -15.90
N ILE A 213 16.07 4.73 -16.24
CA ILE A 213 16.06 6.19 -16.33
C ILE A 213 14.91 6.82 -15.52
N TYR A 214 14.09 5.99 -14.86
CA TYR A 214 12.84 6.42 -14.21
C TYR A 214 13.05 7.60 -13.24
N TYR A 215 13.95 7.46 -12.27
CA TYR A 215 14.19 8.50 -11.27
C TYR A 215 14.75 9.79 -11.87
N ILE A 216 15.59 9.69 -12.92
CA ILE A 216 16.07 10.88 -13.63
C ILE A 216 14.89 11.60 -14.29
N LEU A 217 13.98 10.88 -14.95
CA LEU A 217 12.83 11.49 -15.62
C LEU A 217 11.85 12.12 -14.63
N GLU A 218 11.64 11.47 -13.48
CA GLU A 218 10.72 11.94 -12.45
C GLU A 218 11.23 13.18 -11.72
N TYR A 219 12.54 13.24 -11.46
CA TYR A 219 13.16 14.30 -10.66
C TYR A 219 14.10 15.21 -11.47
N GLU A 220 14.02 15.17 -12.80
CA GLU A 220 14.94 15.91 -13.69
C GLU A 220 15.09 17.38 -13.28
N ASP A 221 13.98 18.05 -12.97
CA ASP A 221 14.00 19.48 -12.61
C ASP A 221 14.69 19.78 -11.27
N LEU A 222 14.76 18.81 -10.37
CA LEU A 222 15.43 18.95 -9.08
C LEU A 222 16.93 18.63 -9.14
N ILE A 223 17.35 17.74 -10.07
CA ILE A 223 18.71 17.18 -10.05
C ILE A 223 19.56 17.53 -11.28
N LYS A 224 18.95 18.05 -12.36
CA LYS A 224 19.64 18.26 -13.67
C LYS A 224 20.88 19.14 -13.58
N ASP A 225 20.87 20.15 -12.69
CA ASP A 225 21.94 21.14 -12.57
C ASP A 225 23.05 20.70 -11.60
N LEU A 226 22.83 19.62 -10.81
CA LEU A 226 23.81 19.12 -9.84
C LEU A 226 24.97 18.35 -10.52
N ALA A 227 24.66 17.58 -11.55
CA ALA A 227 25.66 16.79 -12.27
C ALA A 227 25.21 16.51 -13.72
N PRO A 228 25.07 17.54 -14.56
CA PRO A 228 24.50 17.40 -15.90
C PRO A 228 25.25 16.40 -16.77
N GLU A 229 26.58 16.34 -16.68
CA GLU A 229 27.40 15.39 -17.44
C GLU A 229 27.13 13.92 -17.03
N LYS A 230 26.96 13.64 -15.73
CA LYS A 230 26.66 12.28 -15.25
C LYS A 230 25.26 11.84 -15.68
N ILE A 231 24.30 12.75 -15.65
CA ILE A 231 22.93 12.51 -16.09
C ILE A 231 22.91 12.26 -17.59
N LEU A 232 23.61 13.09 -18.38
CA LEU A 232 23.73 12.91 -19.83
C LEU A 232 24.35 11.56 -20.19
N LYS A 233 25.40 11.16 -19.48
CA LYS A 233 26.02 9.83 -19.64
C LYS A 233 25.04 8.70 -19.33
N ARG A 234 24.21 8.88 -18.29
CA ARG A 234 23.20 7.88 -17.95
C ARG A 234 22.12 7.74 -19.03
N TYR A 235 21.70 8.87 -19.62
CA TYR A 235 20.83 8.86 -20.79
C TYR A 235 21.44 8.06 -21.94
N GLU A 236 22.73 8.34 -22.27
CA GLU A 236 23.46 7.61 -23.31
C GLU A 236 23.45 6.09 -23.07
N GLU A 237 23.82 5.64 -21.86
CA GLU A 237 23.86 4.23 -21.49
C GLU A 237 22.49 3.55 -21.70
N VAL A 238 21.41 4.21 -21.25
CA VAL A 238 20.05 3.67 -21.37
C VAL A 238 19.60 3.62 -22.83
N VAL A 239 19.86 4.67 -23.60
CA VAL A 239 19.51 4.72 -25.04
C VAL A 239 20.27 3.65 -25.83
N ARG A 240 21.57 3.48 -25.59
CA ARG A 240 22.38 2.42 -26.21
C ARG A 240 21.85 1.01 -25.87
N LYS A 241 21.54 0.78 -24.59
CA LYS A 241 20.97 -0.49 -24.13
C LYS A 241 19.63 -0.77 -24.80
N LYS A 242 18.70 0.20 -24.81
CA LYS A 242 17.39 0.05 -25.47
C LYS A 242 17.56 -0.22 -26.96
N ALA A 243 18.41 0.49 -27.66
CA ALA A 243 18.65 0.31 -29.08
C ALA A 243 19.21 -1.08 -29.43
N ALA A 244 20.07 -1.64 -28.57
CA ALA A 244 20.68 -2.96 -28.80
C ALA A 244 19.68 -4.12 -28.68
N TYR A 245 18.77 -4.05 -27.68
CA TYR A 245 17.93 -5.19 -27.28
C TYR A 245 16.49 -5.15 -27.81
N THR A 246 16.09 -4.13 -28.57
CA THR A 246 14.70 -4.01 -29.00
C THR A 246 14.52 -4.05 -30.52
N SER A 247 13.35 -4.53 -30.94
CA SER A 247 12.80 -4.34 -32.29
C SER A 247 11.39 -3.73 -32.26
N ASP A 248 10.92 -3.31 -31.08
CA ASP A 248 9.61 -2.72 -30.88
C ASP A 248 9.58 -1.23 -31.24
N ARG A 249 8.52 -0.79 -31.95
CA ARG A 249 8.36 0.59 -32.39
C ARG A 249 8.12 1.56 -31.22
N GLY A 250 7.40 1.14 -30.19
CA GLY A 250 7.16 1.97 -29.00
C GLY A 250 8.46 2.31 -28.30
N VAL A 251 9.38 1.34 -28.20
CA VAL A 251 10.72 1.58 -27.62
C VAL A 251 11.56 2.50 -28.50
N TYR A 252 11.41 2.46 -29.83
CA TYR A 252 12.08 3.43 -30.71
C TYR A 252 11.58 4.85 -30.54
N GLN A 253 10.28 5.03 -30.24
CA GLN A 253 9.72 6.33 -29.88
C GLN A 253 10.28 6.84 -28.54
N GLU A 254 10.36 5.97 -27.52
CA GLU A 254 11.02 6.31 -26.25
C GLU A 254 12.47 6.74 -26.45
N ILE A 255 13.25 6.01 -27.28
CA ILE A 255 14.62 6.37 -27.62
C ILE A 255 14.68 7.77 -28.24
N ALA A 256 13.80 8.07 -29.20
CA ALA A 256 13.73 9.39 -29.83
C ALA A 256 13.42 10.50 -28.82
N ASP A 257 12.53 10.25 -27.89
CA ASP A 257 12.16 11.23 -26.85
C ASP A 257 13.29 11.42 -25.83
N LEU A 258 14.01 10.36 -25.44
CA LEU A 258 15.21 10.47 -24.60
C LEU A 258 16.31 11.28 -25.33
N LEU A 259 16.55 11.03 -26.61
CA LEU A 259 17.51 11.80 -27.41
C LEU A 259 17.14 13.30 -27.49
N LYS A 260 15.87 13.64 -27.60
CA LYS A 260 15.40 15.04 -27.53
C LYS A 260 15.69 15.68 -26.16
N ARG A 261 15.50 14.95 -25.05
CA ARG A 261 15.84 15.42 -23.71
C ARG A 261 17.34 15.64 -23.55
N MET A 262 18.16 14.73 -24.03
CA MET A 262 19.63 14.85 -24.01
C MET A 262 20.13 16.14 -24.63
N LYS A 263 19.50 16.65 -25.69
CA LYS A 263 19.89 17.92 -26.35
C LYS A 263 19.80 19.16 -25.43
N ARG A 264 19.09 19.06 -24.30
CA ARG A 264 18.96 20.15 -23.33
C ARG A 264 20.16 20.27 -22.39
N TYR A 265 21.00 19.23 -22.35
CA TYR A 265 22.19 19.19 -21.49
C TYR A 265 23.42 19.77 -22.21
N PRO A 266 24.41 20.32 -21.46
CA PRO A 266 25.69 20.73 -22.01
C PRO A 266 26.37 19.56 -22.77
N GLY A 267 26.80 19.79 -24.01
CA GLY A 267 27.38 18.77 -24.86
C GLY A 267 26.38 17.75 -25.44
N GLY A 268 25.11 17.81 -25.04
CA GLY A 268 24.08 16.84 -25.43
C GLY A 268 23.76 16.84 -26.92
N LYS A 269 23.82 17.99 -27.60
CA LYS A 269 23.58 18.08 -29.05
C LYS A 269 24.61 17.26 -29.84
N ASP A 270 25.89 17.39 -29.53
CA ASP A 270 26.96 16.69 -30.21
C ASP A 270 26.90 15.18 -29.92
N MET A 271 26.65 14.81 -28.67
CA MET A 271 26.45 13.41 -28.28
C MET A 271 25.28 12.78 -29.04
N VAL A 272 24.13 13.46 -29.13
CA VAL A 272 22.96 12.96 -29.86
C VAL A 272 23.27 12.81 -31.37
N GLN A 273 23.98 13.74 -31.99
CA GLN A 273 24.39 13.59 -33.39
C GLN A 273 25.25 12.37 -33.61
N THR A 274 26.23 12.11 -32.73
CA THR A 274 27.06 10.93 -32.74
C THR A 274 26.24 9.65 -32.61
N LEU A 275 25.34 9.60 -31.62
CA LEU A 275 24.48 8.44 -31.40
C LEU A 275 23.55 8.15 -32.59
N ILE A 276 22.97 9.16 -33.20
CA ILE A 276 22.12 9.02 -34.39
C ILE A 276 22.94 8.46 -35.56
N ALA A 277 24.16 8.95 -35.79
CA ALA A 277 25.02 8.44 -36.85
C ALA A 277 25.41 6.98 -36.64
N GLU A 278 25.78 6.60 -35.42
CA GLU A 278 26.07 5.23 -35.03
C GLU A 278 24.86 4.31 -35.22
N PHE A 279 23.68 4.71 -34.75
CA PHE A 279 22.43 3.90 -34.84
C PHE A 279 21.99 3.75 -36.29
N ARG A 280 22.13 4.75 -37.13
CA ARG A 280 21.87 4.64 -38.57
C ARG A 280 22.80 3.65 -39.26
N SER A 281 24.03 3.60 -38.84
CA SER A 281 25.00 2.62 -39.37
C SER A 281 24.70 1.20 -38.87
N ALA A 282 24.60 1.04 -37.54
CA ALA A 282 24.46 -0.26 -36.90
C ALA A 282 23.10 -0.94 -37.18
N TYR A 283 22.03 -0.14 -37.20
CA TYR A 283 20.64 -0.63 -37.27
C TYR A 283 19.93 -0.28 -38.59
N ARG A 284 20.67 -0.09 -39.70
CA ARG A 284 20.13 0.30 -41.02
C ARG A 284 18.97 -0.57 -41.53
N ARG A 285 18.91 -1.83 -41.05
CA ARG A 285 17.86 -2.79 -41.44
C ARG A 285 16.58 -2.67 -40.57
N ARG A 286 16.48 -1.69 -39.67
CA ARG A 286 15.33 -1.44 -38.82
C ARG A 286 14.57 -0.17 -39.28
N PRO A 287 13.69 -0.25 -40.30
CA PRO A 287 13.09 0.93 -40.91
C PRO A 287 12.27 1.78 -39.93
N ALA A 288 11.56 1.15 -38.98
CA ALA A 288 10.83 1.86 -37.94
C ALA A 288 11.75 2.71 -37.05
N MET A 289 12.92 2.20 -36.66
CA MET A 289 13.91 2.96 -35.91
C MET A 289 14.42 4.16 -36.72
N MET A 290 14.70 3.97 -38.05
CA MET A 290 15.15 5.06 -38.91
C MET A 290 14.10 6.19 -39.01
N GLN A 291 12.82 5.82 -39.06
CA GLN A 291 11.72 6.82 -39.05
C GLN A 291 11.69 7.64 -37.76
N GLU A 292 11.81 7.00 -36.59
CA GLU A 292 11.80 7.71 -35.31
C GLU A 292 13.06 8.58 -35.11
N LEU A 293 14.24 8.11 -35.54
CA LEU A 293 15.47 8.92 -35.51
C LEU A 293 15.41 10.18 -36.41
N ASN A 294 14.57 10.19 -37.45
CA ASN A 294 14.37 11.38 -38.28
C ASN A 294 13.53 12.47 -37.58
N ARG A 295 12.90 12.15 -36.46
CA ARG A 295 12.10 13.11 -35.65
C ARG A 295 12.92 13.79 -34.56
N VAL A 296 14.11 13.33 -34.32
CA VAL A 296 15.07 13.88 -33.36
C VAL A 296 15.87 15.00 -33.98
#